data_e9c136650d13c88795d1c2cb0e89c530
#
_entry.id   e9c136650d13c88795d1c2cb0e89c530
#
_cell.length_a   1.000
_cell.length_b   1.000
_cell.length_c   1.000
_cell.angle_alpha   90.00
_cell.angle_beta   90.00
_cell.angle_gamma   90.00
#
_symmetry.space_group_name_H-M   'P 1'
#
loop_
_entity.id
_entity.type
_entity.pdbx_description
1 polymer ?
#
loop_
_entity_poly.entity_id
_entity_poly.type
_entity_poly.pdbx_seq_one_letter_code
_entity_poly.pdbx_strand_id
1 'polypeptide(L)'
;MDLGLRGRKAIVCAASKGLGRACAEALAAEGVDLVLNARTATPLQQAAAEIAAAHGVRAVAVAGDIGDAAVREALIAACPAPDILVNNAGGPSPGRLKSFTADDWTRALDGNLRAPAAMLAAVLEGMAARGFGRVVNITSSVVRHPIDVQGLSAAARAGLHGLVSTLVREHVGRNVTINNILPGPFATDRLISNFTFQAKQKGISPEEALAARKAELPAKRFGDPSEVGRLCAYLCSAHAGYISGQSILIDGGAHPQIL
;
A
#
# COMPACT_ATOMS: atom_id res chain seq x y z
N MET A 1 -13.69 -18.80 -4.43
CA MET A 1 -14.25 -17.85 -5.44
C MET A 1 -13.14 -17.60 -6.44
N ASP A 2 -13.37 -17.78 -7.71
CA ASP A 2 -12.41 -17.37 -8.75
C ASP A 2 -12.48 -15.83 -8.88
N LEU A 3 -11.37 -15.14 -8.68
CA LEU A 3 -11.32 -13.67 -8.76
C LEU A 3 -11.16 -13.16 -10.19
N GLY A 4 -10.97 -14.03 -11.18
CA GLY A 4 -10.76 -13.66 -12.59
C GLY A 4 -9.44 -12.93 -12.84
N LEU A 5 -8.39 -13.25 -12.06
CA LEU A 5 -7.10 -12.56 -12.08
C LEU A 5 -5.98 -13.35 -12.77
N ARG A 6 -6.18 -14.64 -13.04
CA ARG A 6 -5.15 -15.50 -13.65
C ARG A 6 -4.62 -14.91 -14.98
N GLY A 7 -3.31 -14.84 -15.10
CA GLY A 7 -2.62 -14.30 -16.28
C GLY A 7 -2.58 -12.77 -16.36
N ARG A 8 -3.14 -12.05 -15.38
CA ARG A 8 -2.98 -10.60 -15.25
C ARG A 8 -1.55 -10.24 -14.80
N LYS A 9 -1.20 -8.97 -14.94
CA LYS A 9 0.12 -8.43 -14.58
C LYS A 9 -0.03 -7.29 -13.57
N ALA A 10 0.75 -7.34 -12.50
CA ALA A 10 0.70 -6.32 -11.46
C ALA A 10 2.08 -5.69 -11.20
N ILE A 11 2.07 -4.38 -10.93
CA ILE A 11 3.16 -3.68 -10.27
C ILE A 11 2.78 -3.49 -8.80
N VAL A 12 3.64 -3.96 -7.88
CA VAL A 12 3.43 -3.82 -6.43
C VAL A 12 4.60 -3.09 -5.80
N CYS A 13 4.33 -1.91 -5.22
CA CYS A 13 5.34 -1.08 -4.58
C CYS A 13 5.55 -1.46 -3.10
N ALA A 14 6.77 -1.23 -2.59
CA ALA A 14 7.21 -1.57 -1.23
C ALA A 14 6.91 -3.02 -0.83
N ALA A 15 7.21 -3.97 -1.73
CA ALA A 15 6.77 -5.37 -1.68
C ALA A 15 7.77 -6.35 -1.05
N SER A 16 8.90 -5.88 -0.51
CA SER A 16 9.88 -6.79 0.13
C SER A 16 9.41 -7.36 1.48
N LYS A 17 8.46 -6.70 2.16
CA LYS A 17 7.89 -7.11 3.45
C LYS A 17 6.57 -6.40 3.77
N GLY A 18 5.92 -6.79 4.87
CA GLY A 18 4.73 -6.14 5.42
C GLY A 18 3.55 -6.15 4.47
N LEU A 19 2.80 -5.05 4.41
CA LEU A 19 1.54 -4.98 3.66
C LEU A 19 1.72 -5.11 2.15
N GLY A 20 2.79 -4.51 1.58
CA GLY A 20 3.08 -4.64 0.15
C GLY A 20 3.40 -6.08 -0.25
N ARG A 21 4.18 -6.79 0.56
CA ARG A 21 4.46 -8.22 0.34
C ARG A 21 3.18 -9.05 0.44
N ALA A 22 2.34 -8.80 1.45
CA ALA A 22 1.07 -9.51 1.59
C ALA A 22 0.12 -9.28 0.39
N CYS A 23 0.09 -8.07 -0.17
CA CYS A 23 -0.63 -7.81 -1.42
C CYS A 23 -0.05 -8.59 -2.60
N ALA A 24 1.28 -8.64 -2.72
CA ALA A 24 1.96 -9.41 -3.78
C ALA A 24 1.66 -10.91 -3.68
N GLU A 25 1.76 -11.48 -2.47
CA GLU A 25 1.44 -12.90 -2.20
C GLU A 25 -0.02 -13.22 -2.53
N ALA A 26 -0.98 -12.36 -2.13
CA ALA A 26 -2.38 -12.58 -2.42
C ALA A 26 -2.70 -12.50 -3.93
N LEU A 27 -2.07 -11.59 -4.67
CA LEU A 27 -2.21 -11.52 -6.12
C LEU A 27 -1.55 -12.71 -6.83
N ALA A 28 -0.37 -13.14 -6.37
CA ALA A 28 0.33 -14.30 -6.90
C ALA A 28 -0.48 -15.60 -6.70
N ALA A 29 -1.14 -15.76 -5.55
CA ALA A 29 -2.02 -16.90 -5.28
C ALA A 29 -3.19 -17.00 -6.28
N GLU A 30 -3.61 -15.88 -6.86
CA GLU A 30 -4.62 -15.81 -7.92
C GLU A 30 -4.02 -15.96 -9.34
N GLY A 31 -2.72 -16.25 -9.46
CA GLY A 31 -2.04 -16.46 -10.74
C GLY A 31 -1.66 -15.18 -11.48
N VAL A 32 -1.42 -14.09 -10.76
CA VAL A 32 -0.98 -12.79 -11.31
C VAL A 32 0.55 -12.76 -11.41
N ASP A 33 1.09 -12.39 -12.58
CA ASP A 33 2.51 -12.10 -12.75
C ASP A 33 2.88 -10.75 -12.12
N LEU A 34 4.03 -10.67 -11.45
CA LEU A 34 4.39 -9.54 -10.61
C LEU A 34 5.67 -8.83 -11.05
N VAL A 35 5.66 -7.52 -10.98
CA VAL A 35 6.84 -6.67 -10.87
C VAL A 35 6.82 -6.00 -9.51
N LEU A 36 7.80 -6.31 -8.68
CA LEU A 36 7.91 -5.90 -7.29
C LEU A 36 8.94 -4.79 -7.13
N ASN A 37 8.61 -3.77 -6.36
CA ASN A 37 9.55 -2.71 -6.01
C ASN A 37 9.79 -2.65 -4.50
N ALA A 38 11.01 -2.40 -4.10
CA ALA A 38 11.41 -1.92 -2.77
C ALA A 38 12.81 -1.30 -2.84
N ARG A 39 13.20 -0.53 -1.83
CA ARG A 39 14.48 0.18 -1.81
C ARG A 39 15.71 -0.73 -1.75
N THR A 40 15.62 -1.84 -1.03
CA THR A 40 16.75 -2.74 -0.79
C THR A 40 16.66 -3.97 -1.68
N ALA A 41 17.69 -4.21 -2.49
CA ALA A 41 17.69 -5.25 -3.52
C ALA A 41 17.59 -6.67 -2.95
N THR A 42 18.46 -7.05 -2.01
CA THR A 42 18.53 -8.43 -1.50
C THR A 42 17.21 -8.94 -0.91
N PRO A 43 16.55 -8.26 0.05
CA PRO A 43 15.27 -8.73 0.56
C PRO A 43 14.14 -8.68 -0.48
N LEU A 44 14.21 -7.80 -1.48
CA LEU A 44 13.23 -7.77 -2.56
C LEU A 44 13.40 -8.96 -3.51
N GLN A 45 14.63 -9.28 -3.90
CA GLN A 45 14.94 -10.44 -4.75
C GLN A 45 14.55 -11.75 -4.07
N GLN A 46 14.83 -11.86 -2.77
CA GLN A 46 14.41 -13.01 -1.97
C GLN A 46 12.88 -13.15 -1.96
N ALA A 47 12.15 -12.06 -1.67
CA ALA A 47 10.69 -12.06 -1.67
C ALA A 47 10.12 -12.45 -3.05
N ALA A 48 10.70 -11.94 -4.15
CA ALA A 48 10.30 -12.31 -5.52
C ALA A 48 10.51 -13.81 -5.79
N ALA A 49 11.66 -14.36 -5.41
CA ALA A 49 11.97 -15.78 -5.61
C ALA A 49 11.02 -16.67 -4.78
N GLU A 50 10.77 -16.33 -3.51
CA GLU A 50 9.85 -17.07 -2.64
C GLU A 50 8.42 -17.07 -3.18
N ILE A 51 7.91 -15.90 -3.62
CA ILE A 51 6.57 -15.77 -4.21
C ILE A 51 6.46 -16.57 -5.51
N ALA A 52 7.45 -16.45 -6.39
CA ALA A 52 7.46 -17.20 -7.67
C ALA A 52 7.45 -18.71 -7.43
N ALA A 53 8.25 -19.21 -6.49
CA ALA A 53 8.33 -20.62 -6.14
C ALA A 53 7.03 -21.14 -5.51
N ALA A 54 6.41 -20.34 -4.62
CA ALA A 54 5.20 -20.75 -3.89
C ALA A 54 3.95 -20.80 -4.79
N HIS A 55 3.86 -19.92 -5.81
CA HIS A 55 2.62 -19.72 -6.58
C HIS A 55 2.75 -20.06 -8.08
N GLY A 56 3.96 -20.37 -8.58
CA GLY A 56 4.17 -20.72 -9.98
C GLY A 56 3.96 -19.55 -10.93
N VAL A 57 4.14 -18.31 -10.49
CA VAL A 57 4.01 -17.09 -11.28
C VAL A 57 5.37 -16.46 -11.57
N ARG A 58 5.45 -15.57 -12.56
CA ARG A 58 6.63 -14.73 -12.75
C ARG A 58 6.64 -13.60 -11.73
N ALA A 59 7.75 -13.44 -11.00
CA ALA A 59 7.97 -12.31 -10.10
C ALA A 59 9.34 -11.68 -10.37
N VAL A 60 9.35 -10.41 -10.76
CA VAL A 60 10.55 -9.64 -11.12
C VAL A 60 10.78 -8.56 -10.07
N ALA A 61 12.01 -8.44 -9.58
CA ALA A 61 12.42 -7.44 -8.59
C ALA A 61 13.07 -6.22 -9.28
N VAL A 62 12.54 -5.03 -9.02
CA VAL A 62 13.11 -3.73 -9.42
C VAL A 62 13.42 -2.93 -8.16
N ALA A 63 14.69 -2.92 -7.76
CA ALA A 63 15.14 -2.24 -6.54
C ALA A 63 15.36 -0.74 -6.78
N GLY A 64 14.99 0.07 -5.81
CA GLY A 64 15.19 1.51 -5.81
C GLY A 64 14.09 2.25 -5.07
N ASP A 65 14.31 3.54 -4.78
CA ASP A 65 13.28 4.38 -4.17
C ASP A 65 12.23 4.77 -5.21
N ILE A 66 10.98 4.52 -4.91
CA ILE A 66 9.85 4.87 -5.80
C ILE A 66 9.74 6.39 -6.03
N GLY A 67 10.33 7.21 -5.16
CA GLY A 67 10.48 8.65 -5.34
C GLY A 67 11.32 9.02 -6.56
N ASP A 68 12.25 8.16 -6.98
CA ASP A 68 13.12 8.39 -8.11
C ASP A 68 12.42 8.11 -9.45
N ALA A 69 12.52 9.05 -10.40
CA ALA A 69 11.91 8.90 -11.71
C ALA A 69 12.45 7.67 -12.48
N ALA A 70 13.76 7.46 -12.45
CA ALA A 70 14.41 6.33 -13.11
C ALA A 70 13.90 4.97 -12.60
N VAL A 71 13.59 4.86 -11.31
CA VAL A 71 13.01 3.63 -10.74
C VAL A 71 11.58 3.41 -11.24
N ARG A 72 10.77 4.46 -11.33
CA ARG A 72 9.41 4.36 -11.90
C ARG A 72 9.43 3.97 -13.37
N GLU A 73 10.34 4.55 -14.15
CA GLU A 73 10.57 4.18 -15.56
C GLU A 73 10.99 2.71 -15.71
N ALA A 74 11.92 2.23 -14.86
CA ALA A 74 12.32 0.83 -14.84
C ALA A 74 11.17 -0.12 -14.48
N LEU A 75 10.28 0.27 -13.59
CA LEU A 75 9.06 -0.49 -13.25
C LEU A 75 8.12 -0.62 -14.44
N ILE A 76 7.87 0.49 -15.14
CA ILE A 76 7.02 0.49 -16.35
C ILE A 76 7.68 -0.31 -17.47
N ALA A 77 9.00 -0.21 -17.65
CA ALA A 77 9.73 -1.01 -18.63
C ALA A 77 9.66 -2.51 -18.32
N ALA A 78 9.73 -2.90 -17.04
CA ALA A 78 9.61 -4.29 -16.60
C ALA A 78 8.17 -4.84 -16.72
N CYS A 79 7.15 -3.96 -16.68
CA CYS A 79 5.74 -4.29 -16.87
C CYS A 79 5.06 -3.23 -17.78
N PRO A 80 5.25 -3.26 -19.09
CA PRO A 80 4.79 -2.18 -19.98
C PRO A 80 3.27 -2.11 -20.15
N ALA A 81 2.53 -3.14 -19.75
CA ALA A 81 1.08 -3.19 -19.81
C ALA A 81 0.50 -3.80 -18.51
N PRO A 82 0.62 -3.11 -17.37
CA PRO A 82 0.08 -3.61 -16.12
C PRO A 82 -1.45 -3.56 -16.13
N ASP A 83 -2.07 -4.61 -15.64
CA ASP A 83 -3.52 -4.66 -15.35
C ASP A 83 -3.82 -4.13 -13.96
N ILE A 84 -2.84 -4.26 -13.06
CA ILE A 84 -2.98 -3.94 -11.64
C ILE A 84 -1.81 -3.07 -11.21
N LEU A 85 -2.11 -2.02 -10.42
CA LEU A 85 -1.12 -1.21 -9.72
C LEU A 85 -1.46 -1.17 -8.22
N VAL A 86 -0.52 -1.62 -7.39
CA VAL A 86 -0.59 -1.45 -5.93
C VAL A 86 0.44 -0.41 -5.50
N ASN A 87 -0.02 0.82 -5.29
CA ASN A 87 0.79 1.88 -4.71
C ASN A 87 0.91 1.66 -3.20
N ASN A 88 2.14 1.61 -2.73
CA ASN A 88 2.48 1.50 -1.32
C ASN A 88 3.85 2.14 -1.09
N ALA A 89 4.03 2.79 0.04
CA ALA A 89 5.32 3.35 0.43
C ALA A 89 5.48 3.33 1.95
N GLY A 90 6.72 3.35 2.40
CA GLY A 90 7.02 3.59 3.81
C GLY A 90 6.45 4.94 4.24
N GLY A 91 5.70 4.98 5.33
CA GLY A 91 5.21 6.26 5.84
C GLY A 91 6.37 7.10 6.40
N PRO A 92 6.25 8.43 6.46
CA PRO A 92 7.24 9.31 7.06
C PRO A 92 7.42 9.03 8.57
N SER A 93 8.53 9.51 9.12
CA SER A 93 8.80 9.42 10.55
C SER A 93 7.77 10.23 11.34
N PRO A 94 7.32 9.72 12.50
CA PRO A 94 6.43 10.48 13.38
C PRO A 94 7.19 11.68 13.98
N GLY A 95 6.46 12.76 14.24
CA GLY A 95 7.00 13.97 14.85
C GLY A 95 5.93 15.04 15.02
N ARG A 96 6.24 16.08 15.78
CA ARG A 96 5.39 17.27 15.93
C ARG A 96 5.73 18.28 14.83
N LEU A 97 4.76 19.12 14.44
CA LEU A 97 4.93 20.09 13.35
C LEU A 97 6.23 20.91 13.45
N LYS A 98 6.59 21.35 14.64
CA LYS A 98 7.81 22.15 14.87
C LYS A 98 9.14 21.39 14.63
N SER A 99 9.12 20.06 14.61
CA SER A 99 10.31 19.24 14.41
C SER A 99 10.53 18.85 12.95
N PHE A 100 9.59 19.13 12.05
CA PHE A 100 9.72 18.75 10.65
C PHE A 100 10.52 19.78 9.85
N THR A 101 11.53 19.31 9.16
CA THR A 101 12.34 20.08 8.21
C THR A 101 11.68 20.13 6.83
N ALA A 102 12.17 21.01 5.95
CA ALA A 102 11.74 21.02 4.54
C ALA A 102 12.00 19.68 3.86
N ASP A 103 13.11 19.01 4.18
CA ASP A 103 13.44 17.68 3.64
C ASP A 103 12.47 16.59 4.12
N ASP A 104 11.98 16.68 5.36
CA ASP A 104 10.98 15.73 5.86
C ASP A 104 9.66 15.88 5.09
N TRP A 105 9.24 17.10 4.81
CA TRP A 105 8.10 17.40 3.95
C TRP A 105 8.30 16.86 2.54
N THR A 106 9.44 17.14 1.91
CA THR A 106 9.77 16.68 0.56
C THR A 106 9.70 15.16 0.48
N ARG A 107 10.40 14.44 1.37
CA ARG A 107 10.37 12.97 1.41
C ARG A 107 8.97 12.40 1.64
N ALA A 108 8.19 13.03 2.51
CA ALA A 108 6.82 12.58 2.80
C ALA A 108 5.91 12.73 1.58
N LEU A 109 5.97 13.88 0.91
CA LEU A 109 5.19 14.16 -0.29
C LEU A 109 5.66 13.31 -1.48
N ASP A 110 6.96 13.15 -1.68
CA ASP A 110 7.50 12.35 -2.79
C ASP A 110 7.04 10.90 -2.68
N GLY A 111 7.21 10.27 -1.54
CA GLY A 111 6.86 8.85 -1.39
C GLY A 111 5.36 8.57 -1.30
N ASN A 112 4.55 9.48 -0.73
CA ASN A 112 3.15 9.19 -0.40
C ASN A 112 2.12 9.99 -1.22
N LEU A 113 2.56 10.89 -2.10
CA LEU A 113 1.70 11.65 -3.02
C LEU A 113 2.27 11.66 -4.44
N ARG A 114 3.48 12.22 -4.65
CA ARG A 114 4.02 12.45 -6.00
C ARG A 114 4.35 11.16 -6.73
N ALA A 115 5.00 10.20 -6.07
CA ALA A 115 5.31 8.91 -6.70
C ALA A 115 4.04 8.10 -7.05
N PRO A 116 3.05 7.91 -6.14
CA PRO A 116 1.77 7.34 -6.52
C PRO A 116 1.09 8.06 -7.67
N ALA A 117 1.06 9.41 -7.67
CA ALA A 117 0.47 10.20 -8.74
C ALA A 117 1.18 9.97 -10.09
N ALA A 118 2.51 9.91 -10.10
CA ALA A 118 3.30 9.62 -11.30
C ALA A 118 3.03 8.20 -11.82
N MET A 119 2.92 7.21 -10.93
CA MET A 119 2.57 5.84 -11.32
C MET A 119 1.14 5.76 -11.89
N LEU A 120 0.17 6.47 -11.30
CA LEU A 120 -1.18 6.59 -11.85
C LEU A 120 -1.15 7.15 -13.27
N ALA A 121 -0.47 8.28 -13.47
CA ALA A 121 -0.34 8.91 -14.78
C ALA A 121 0.28 7.97 -15.84
N ALA A 122 1.23 7.13 -15.43
CA ALA A 122 1.91 6.20 -16.34
C ALA A 122 1.05 5.01 -16.79
N VAL A 123 0.02 4.60 -15.99
CA VAL A 123 -0.68 3.34 -16.26
C VAL A 123 -2.15 3.52 -16.67
N LEU A 124 -2.83 4.58 -16.23
CA LEU A 124 -4.29 4.69 -16.34
C LEU A 124 -4.81 4.68 -17.78
N GLU A 125 -4.20 5.45 -18.68
CA GLU A 125 -4.63 5.47 -20.08
C GLU A 125 -4.41 4.13 -20.78
N GLY A 126 -3.30 3.45 -20.51
CA GLY A 126 -3.06 2.11 -21.02
C GLY A 126 -4.06 1.07 -20.49
N MET A 127 -4.41 1.13 -19.20
CA MET A 127 -5.45 0.30 -18.61
C MET A 127 -6.82 0.57 -19.26
N ALA A 128 -7.18 1.84 -19.41
CA ALA A 128 -8.43 2.26 -20.02
C ALA A 128 -8.54 1.83 -21.49
N ALA A 129 -7.46 1.94 -22.25
CA ALA A 129 -7.42 1.48 -23.65
C ALA A 129 -7.63 -0.04 -23.79
N ARG A 130 -7.20 -0.83 -22.78
CA ARG A 130 -7.40 -2.30 -22.75
C ARG A 130 -8.74 -2.71 -22.13
N GLY A 131 -9.55 -1.77 -21.62
CA GLY A 131 -10.85 -2.06 -21.00
C GLY A 131 -10.75 -2.82 -19.66
N PHE A 132 -9.59 -2.75 -18.98
CA PHE A 132 -9.38 -3.30 -17.66
C PHE A 132 -8.24 -2.59 -16.92
N GLY A 133 -8.51 -2.18 -15.70
CA GLY A 133 -7.50 -1.64 -14.79
C GLY A 133 -7.96 -1.69 -13.34
N ARG A 134 -7.05 -2.02 -12.44
CA ARG A 134 -7.30 -2.04 -11.00
C ARG A 134 -6.16 -1.34 -10.27
N VAL A 135 -6.49 -0.27 -9.59
CA VAL A 135 -5.52 0.46 -8.76
C VAL A 135 -5.94 0.39 -7.30
N VAL A 136 -5.01 -0.01 -6.45
CA VAL A 136 -5.16 0.00 -5.00
C VAL A 136 -4.04 0.81 -4.37
N ASN A 137 -4.38 1.88 -3.65
CA ASN A 137 -3.43 2.66 -2.88
C ASN A 137 -3.47 2.21 -1.42
N ILE A 138 -2.37 1.69 -0.90
CA ILE A 138 -2.24 1.39 0.52
C ILE A 138 -1.85 2.68 1.24
N THR A 139 -2.80 3.27 1.92
CA THR A 139 -2.60 4.55 2.62
C THR A 139 -2.51 4.37 4.13
N SER A 140 -3.42 4.92 4.91
CA SER A 140 -3.43 4.78 6.37
C SER A 140 -4.75 5.27 6.96
N SER A 141 -5.16 4.70 8.08
CA SER A 141 -6.29 5.17 8.89
C SER A 141 -6.13 6.63 9.35
N VAL A 142 -4.90 7.16 9.41
CA VAL A 142 -4.62 8.56 9.81
C VAL A 142 -5.25 9.60 8.87
N VAL A 143 -5.65 9.22 7.67
CA VAL A 143 -6.39 10.10 6.76
C VAL A 143 -7.79 10.42 7.31
N ARG A 144 -8.42 9.46 7.97
CA ARG A 144 -9.74 9.63 8.61
C ARG A 144 -9.65 9.96 10.09
N HIS A 145 -8.62 9.43 10.76
CA HIS A 145 -8.38 9.60 12.20
C HIS A 145 -6.96 10.09 12.42
N PRO A 146 -6.72 11.40 12.31
CA PRO A 146 -5.41 12.00 12.52
C PRO A 146 -4.85 11.68 13.91
N ILE A 147 -3.55 11.41 13.95
CA ILE A 147 -2.79 11.18 15.18
C ILE A 147 -1.76 12.32 15.29
N ASP A 148 -1.65 12.94 16.46
CA ASP A 148 -0.87 14.16 16.71
C ASP A 148 0.55 14.16 16.13
N VAL A 149 1.21 13.00 16.16
CA VAL A 149 2.61 12.88 15.69
C VAL A 149 2.73 12.40 14.24
N GLN A 150 1.62 12.24 13.50
CA GLN A 150 1.61 11.71 12.14
C GLN A 150 1.13 12.73 11.10
N GLY A 151 1.30 14.02 11.36
CA GLY A 151 0.83 15.09 10.48
C GLY A 151 1.37 15.02 9.05
N LEU A 152 2.66 14.70 8.86
CA LEU A 152 3.24 14.49 7.52
C LEU A 152 2.54 13.36 6.74
N SER A 153 2.29 12.24 7.42
CA SER A 153 1.61 11.10 6.81
C SER A 153 0.16 11.43 6.44
N ALA A 154 -0.56 12.10 7.35
CA ALA A 154 -1.95 12.52 7.12
C ALA A 154 -2.04 13.48 5.93
N ALA A 155 -1.21 14.52 5.88
CA ALA A 155 -1.21 15.53 4.83
C ALA A 155 -0.91 14.93 3.44
N ALA A 156 0.19 14.15 3.32
CA ALA A 156 0.58 13.58 2.04
C ALA A 156 -0.45 12.57 1.51
N ARG A 157 -0.99 11.72 2.38
CA ARG A 157 -1.96 10.68 1.99
C ARG A 157 -3.35 11.26 1.72
N ALA A 158 -3.79 12.29 2.46
CA ALA A 158 -5.03 13.00 2.18
C ALA A 158 -4.96 13.69 0.79
N GLY A 159 -3.81 14.25 0.42
CA GLY A 159 -3.58 14.77 -0.92
C GLY A 159 -3.78 13.72 -2.02
N LEU A 160 -3.28 12.48 -1.80
CA LEU A 160 -3.50 11.37 -2.74
C LEU A 160 -4.99 11.01 -2.83
N HIS A 161 -5.73 10.98 -1.71
CA HIS A 161 -7.17 10.71 -1.74
C HIS A 161 -7.93 11.78 -2.52
N GLY A 162 -7.55 13.05 -2.36
CA GLY A 162 -8.11 14.15 -3.16
C GLY A 162 -7.89 13.95 -4.65
N LEU A 163 -6.66 13.61 -5.07
CA LEU A 163 -6.34 13.29 -6.46
C LEU A 163 -7.16 12.10 -6.99
N VAL A 164 -7.23 11.00 -6.25
CA VAL A 164 -8.01 9.80 -6.63
C VAL A 164 -9.47 10.16 -6.89
N SER A 165 -10.06 11.02 -6.06
CA SER A 165 -11.46 11.42 -6.22
C SER A 165 -11.74 12.13 -7.56
N THR A 166 -10.75 12.80 -8.14
CA THR A 166 -10.89 13.42 -9.48
C THR A 166 -10.77 12.40 -10.60
N LEU A 167 -9.82 11.45 -10.49
CA LEU A 167 -9.49 10.49 -11.55
C LEU A 167 -10.53 9.39 -11.75
N VAL A 168 -11.27 9.03 -10.68
CA VAL A 168 -12.26 7.92 -10.75
C VAL A 168 -13.29 8.15 -11.85
N ARG A 169 -13.84 9.37 -11.96
CA ARG A 169 -14.91 9.67 -12.90
C ARG A 169 -14.47 9.59 -14.37
N GLU A 170 -13.19 9.82 -14.61
CA GLU A 170 -12.61 9.78 -15.96
C GLU A 170 -12.39 8.35 -16.47
N HIS A 171 -12.21 7.40 -15.55
CA HIS A 171 -11.71 6.07 -15.91
C HIS A 171 -12.70 4.94 -15.65
N VAL A 172 -13.66 5.09 -14.71
CA VAL A 172 -14.57 4.01 -14.31
C VAL A 172 -15.43 3.51 -15.46
N GLY A 173 -15.84 4.36 -16.39
CA GLY A 173 -16.59 3.97 -17.58
C GLY A 173 -15.82 3.08 -18.57
N ARG A 174 -14.49 3.01 -18.41
CA ARG A 174 -13.60 2.15 -19.20
C ARG A 174 -13.11 0.93 -18.39
N ASN A 175 -13.87 0.54 -17.35
CA ASN A 175 -13.58 -0.59 -16.46
C ASN A 175 -12.22 -0.46 -15.72
N VAL A 176 -11.84 0.77 -15.35
CA VAL A 176 -10.67 1.05 -14.51
C VAL A 176 -11.15 1.56 -13.16
N THR A 177 -10.83 0.84 -12.09
CA THR A 177 -11.19 1.23 -10.72
C THR A 177 -9.97 1.68 -9.93
N ILE A 178 -10.15 2.70 -9.08
CA ILE A 178 -9.10 3.25 -8.23
C ILE A 178 -9.65 3.32 -6.81
N ASN A 179 -9.07 2.55 -5.88
CA ASN A 179 -9.51 2.49 -4.49
C ASN A 179 -8.35 2.68 -3.51
N ASN A 180 -8.66 3.09 -2.30
CA ASN A 180 -7.69 3.24 -1.21
C ASN A 180 -8.02 2.24 -0.10
N ILE A 181 -7.01 1.53 0.41
CA ILE A 181 -7.11 0.78 1.66
C ILE A 181 -6.44 1.63 2.74
N LEU A 182 -7.11 1.78 3.88
CA LEU A 182 -6.67 2.56 5.03
C LEU A 182 -6.38 1.62 6.21
N PRO A 183 -5.17 1.04 6.27
CA PRO A 183 -4.83 0.14 7.36
C PRO A 183 -4.74 0.88 8.70
N GLY A 184 -5.30 0.26 9.75
CA GLY A 184 -5.01 0.56 11.14
C GLY A 184 -3.74 -0.12 11.61
N PRO A 185 -3.68 -0.62 12.85
CA PRO A 185 -2.51 -1.29 13.40
C PRO A 185 -2.43 -2.74 12.92
N PHE A 186 -1.46 -3.03 12.05
CA PHE A 186 -1.14 -4.36 11.53
C PHE A 186 0.19 -4.86 12.06
N ALA A 187 0.32 -6.17 12.30
CA ALA A 187 1.51 -6.85 12.80
C ALA A 187 2.63 -6.85 11.74
N THR A 188 3.33 -5.72 11.61
CA THR A 188 4.45 -5.52 10.69
C THR A 188 5.68 -5.11 11.47
N ASP A 189 6.89 -5.33 10.92
CA ASP A 189 8.15 -4.86 11.52
C ASP A 189 8.11 -3.37 11.87
N ARG A 190 7.43 -2.56 11.04
CA ARG A 190 7.27 -1.12 11.27
C ARG A 190 6.45 -0.85 12.54
N LEU A 191 5.37 -1.57 12.75
CA LEU A 191 4.57 -1.43 13.97
C LEU A 191 5.44 -1.80 15.18
N ILE A 192 6.11 -2.95 15.13
CA ILE A 192 6.96 -3.44 16.20
C ILE A 192 8.06 -2.41 16.52
N SER A 193 8.77 -1.90 15.51
CA SER A 193 9.83 -0.90 15.71
C SER A 193 9.32 0.40 16.31
N ASN A 194 8.12 0.87 15.92
CA ASN A 194 7.50 2.06 16.49
C ASN A 194 7.17 1.86 17.98
N PHE A 195 6.66 0.69 18.36
CA PHE A 195 6.36 0.38 19.77
C PHE A 195 7.63 0.17 20.60
N THR A 196 8.68 -0.43 20.04
CA THR A 196 9.99 -0.53 20.68
C THR A 196 10.55 0.85 21.02
N PHE A 197 10.45 1.79 20.09
CA PHE A 197 10.86 3.18 20.33
C PHE A 197 10.04 3.85 21.43
N GLN A 198 8.71 3.72 21.40
CA GLN A 198 7.82 4.29 22.44
C GLN A 198 8.04 3.65 23.81
N ALA A 199 8.25 2.34 23.88
CA ALA A 199 8.54 1.61 25.09
C ALA A 199 9.81 2.13 25.78
N LYS A 200 10.88 2.35 24.98
CA LYS A 200 12.12 2.95 25.49
C LYS A 200 11.91 4.33 26.10
N GLN A 201 11.07 5.15 25.50
CA GLN A 201 10.75 6.50 26.06
C GLN A 201 9.95 6.43 27.36
N LYS A 202 9.13 5.39 27.53
CA LYS A 202 8.30 5.18 28.73
C LYS A 202 8.97 4.33 29.82
N GLY A 203 10.17 3.79 29.56
CA GLY A 203 10.88 2.91 30.51
C GLY A 203 10.20 1.55 30.73
N ILE A 204 9.44 1.05 29.75
CA ILE A 204 8.77 -0.24 29.77
C ILE A 204 9.36 -1.17 28.68
N SER A 205 9.07 -2.47 28.75
CA SER A 205 9.50 -3.40 27.69
C SER A 205 8.68 -3.23 26.40
N PRO A 206 9.23 -3.56 25.21
CA PRO A 206 8.46 -3.57 23.96
C PRO A 206 7.25 -4.52 24.03
N GLU A 207 7.37 -5.64 24.70
CA GLU A 207 6.31 -6.63 24.89
C GLU A 207 5.15 -6.05 25.70
N GLU A 208 5.44 -5.35 26.80
CA GLU A 208 4.44 -4.65 27.60
C GLU A 208 3.72 -3.57 26.79
N ALA A 209 4.46 -2.78 26.01
CA ALA A 209 3.87 -1.74 25.15
C ALA A 209 2.96 -2.34 24.07
N LEU A 210 3.36 -3.44 23.44
CA LEU A 210 2.55 -4.16 22.45
C LEU A 210 1.31 -4.81 23.08
N ALA A 211 1.46 -5.43 24.26
CA ALA A 211 0.35 -6.05 24.99
C ALA A 211 -0.69 -5.00 25.42
N ALA A 212 -0.23 -3.89 25.99
CA ALA A 212 -1.10 -2.77 26.37
C ALA A 212 -1.88 -2.24 25.14
N ARG A 213 -1.20 -2.04 24.01
CA ARG A 213 -1.86 -1.59 22.77
C ARG A 213 -2.87 -2.60 22.25
N LYS A 214 -2.57 -3.89 22.26
CA LYS A 214 -3.54 -4.95 21.88
C LYS A 214 -4.78 -4.91 22.76
N ALA A 215 -4.62 -4.72 24.08
CA ALA A 215 -5.74 -4.66 25.02
C ALA A 215 -6.66 -3.47 24.77
N GLU A 216 -6.13 -2.33 24.29
CA GLU A 216 -6.91 -1.15 23.92
C GLU A 216 -7.74 -1.34 22.64
N LEU A 217 -7.26 -2.16 21.69
CA LEU A 217 -7.96 -2.38 20.42
C LEU A 217 -9.27 -3.15 20.65
N PRO A 218 -10.38 -2.77 20.01
CA PRO A 218 -11.62 -3.54 20.09
C PRO A 218 -11.46 -5.00 19.67
N ALA A 219 -10.72 -5.24 18.58
CA ALA A 219 -10.43 -6.59 18.08
C ALA A 219 -9.47 -7.40 18.99
N LYS A 220 -8.87 -6.80 20.05
CA LYS A 220 -7.90 -7.43 20.97
C LYS A 220 -6.67 -8.06 20.27
N ARG A 221 -6.43 -7.67 19.05
CA ARG A 221 -5.26 -8.09 18.25
C ARG A 221 -4.86 -7.01 17.27
N PHE A 222 -3.65 -7.10 16.76
CA PHE A 222 -3.27 -6.43 15.50
C PHE A 222 -3.83 -7.19 14.31
N GLY A 223 -4.10 -6.49 13.21
CA GLY A 223 -4.43 -7.12 11.94
C GLY A 223 -3.26 -7.96 11.43
N ASP A 224 -3.54 -9.07 10.77
CA ASP A 224 -2.55 -9.83 10.02
C ASP A 224 -2.37 -9.19 8.64
N PRO A 225 -1.12 -8.97 8.15
CA PRO A 225 -0.89 -8.39 6.82
C PRO A 225 -1.65 -9.10 5.69
N SER A 226 -1.87 -10.41 5.78
CA SER A 226 -2.64 -11.17 4.79
C SER A 226 -4.10 -10.73 4.68
N GLU A 227 -4.69 -10.13 5.72
CA GLU A 227 -6.05 -9.57 5.66
C GLU A 227 -6.11 -8.38 4.70
N VAL A 228 -5.06 -7.52 4.69
CA VAL A 228 -4.91 -6.45 3.69
C VAL A 228 -4.65 -7.04 2.30
N GLY A 229 -3.81 -8.06 2.20
CA GLY A 229 -3.52 -8.74 0.94
C GLY A 229 -4.79 -9.31 0.28
N ARG A 230 -5.63 -10.00 1.03
CA ARG A 230 -6.90 -10.57 0.53
C ARG A 230 -7.89 -9.48 0.10
N LEU A 231 -8.01 -8.40 0.87
CA LEU A 231 -8.83 -7.25 0.47
C LEU A 231 -8.29 -6.61 -0.81
N CYS A 232 -6.98 -6.45 -0.93
CA CYS A 232 -6.34 -5.95 -2.13
C CYS A 232 -6.64 -6.82 -3.35
N ALA A 233 -6.48 -8.15 -3.25
CA ALA A 233 -6.80 -9.08 -4.33
C ALA A 233 -8.28 -9.01 -4.72
N TYR A 234 -9.19 -8.94 -3.75
CA TYR A 234 -10.62 -8.76 -4.04
C TYR A 234 -10.91 -7.46 -4.79
N LEU A 235 -10.34 -6.32 -4.36
CA LEU A 235 -10.51 -5.03 -5.04
C LEU A 235 -9.91 -5.03 -6.45
N CYS A 236 -8.91 -5.86 -6.71
CA CYS A 236 -8.33 -6.06 -8.04
C CYS A 236 -9.15 -7.03 -8.91
N SER A 237 -10.09 -7.76 -8.35
CA SER A 237 -10.83 -8.82 -9.05
C SER A 237 -11.76 -8.28 -10.16
N ALA A 238 -12.19 -9.20 -11.01
CA ALA A 238 -13.26 -8.94 -11.98
C ALA A 238 -14.59 -8.57 -11.30
N HIS A 239 -14.80 -9.06 -10.07
CA HIS A 239 -16.05 -8.86 -9.30
C HIS A 239 -16.15 -7.48 -8.64
N ALA A 240 -15.03 -6.76 -8.48
CA ALA A 240 -14.99 -5.44 -7.85
C ALA A 240 -15.12 -4.28 -8.85
N GLY A 241 -15.57 -4.55 -10.09
CA GLY A 241 -15.65 -3.53 -11.15
C GLY A 241 -16.59 -2.35 -10.85
N TYR A 242 -17.51 -2.48 -9.90
CA TYR A 242 -18.41 -1.40 -9.48
C TYR A 242 -17.97 -0.70 -8.17
N ILE A 243 -16.82 -1.12 -7.60
CA ILE A 243 -16.21 -0.49 -6.42
C ILE A 243 -15.09 0.42 -6.91
N SER A 244 -15.32 1.72 -6.93
CA SER A 244 -14.31 2.72 -7.33
C SER A 244 -14.45 4.00 -6.53
N GLY A 245 -13.32 4.66 -6.26
CA GLY A 245 -13.26 5.88 -5.45
C GLY A 245 -13.38 5.63 -3.94
N GLN A 246 -13.39 4.38 -3.51
CA GLN A 246 -13.62 4.07 -2.11
C GLN A 246 -12.33 4.17 -1.28
N SER A 247 -12.52 4.57 -0.02
CA SER A 247 -11.50 4.61 1.01
C SER A 247 -11.90 3.65 2.11
N ILE A 248 -11.41 2.42 2.02
CA ILE A 248 -11.84 1.30 2.88
C ILE A 248 -10.94 1.22 4.10
N LEU A 249 -11.51 1.50 5.26
CA LEU A 249 -10.84 1.35 6.55
C LEU A 249 -10.79 -0.13 6.94
N ILE A 250 -9.61 -0.60 7.30
CA ILE A 250 -9.37 -1.94 7.82
C ILE A 250 -8.54 -1.82 9.10
N ASP A 251 -9.18 -1.83 10.27
CA ASP A 251 -8.54 -1.45 11.53
C ASP A 251 -9.04 -2.22 12.77
N GLY A 252 -9.88 -3.25 12.57
CA GLY A 252 -10.43 -4.04 13.67
C GLY A 252 -11.36 -3.25 14.59
N GLY A 253 -12.02 -2.21 14.08
CA GLY A 253 -12.93 -1.35 14.84
C GLY A 253 -12.22 -0.34 15.74
N ALA A 254 -10.92 -0.08 15.52
CA ALA A 254 -10.13 0.83 16.34
C ALA A 254 -10.68 2.28 16.31
N HIS A 255 -11.37 2.65 15.26
CA HIS A 255 -11.94 3.98 15.10
C HIS A 255 -13.44 3.88 14.83
N PRO A 256 -14.29 4.32 15.76
CA PRO A 256 -15.73 4.34 15.54
C PRO A 256 -16.07 5.36 14.43
N GLN A 257 -16.84 4.91 13.45
CA GLN A 257 -17.35 5.77 12.38
C GLN A 257 -18.82 5.49 12.13
N ILE A 258 -19.55 6.55 11.77
CA ILE A 258 -20.89 6.43 11.24
C ILE A 258 -20.86 6.47 9.71
N LEU A 259 -19.91 7.24 9.12
CA LEU A 259 -19.70 7.40 7.68
C LEU A 259 -18.20 7.57 7.36
#